data_bc0cfa5ec93eb98c658d2b3eb0b98d34
#
_entry.id   bc0cfa5ec93eb98c658d2b3eb0b98d34
#
_cell.length_a   1.000
_cell.length_b   1.000
_cell.length_c   1.000
_cell.angle_alpha   90.00
_cell.angle_beta   90.00
_cell.angle_gamma   90.00
#
_symmetry.space_group_name_H-M   'P 1'
#
loop_
_entity.id
_entity.type
_entity.pdbx_description
1 polymer ?
#
loop_
_entity_poly.entity_id
_entity_poly.type
_entity_poly.pdbx_seq_one_letter_code
_entity_poly.pdbx_strand_id
1 'polypeptide(L)'
;GHGTLDAGAMLVDAKVSSPTSGDTFNADATGSAGALIGVTATQTELFVGNESTVSNSRDMIVRAGVDSNQSIDVDGAIDIGSNVNFTADIDSSAYAGGLVAAGAAISRVRAQLRSEAYLGGSGSVNAGSLSVGASSDPKLVARATAGSGGVFAGAGLETLTEINSSVRAMVGSVPTSDSDASSWSSANNKSINITGIEGVTISANSSNRVNGYGEVFSGGA
;
A
#
# COMPACT_ATOMS: atom_id res chain seq x y z
N GLY A 1 -37.25 6.07 -10.54
CA GLY A 1 -37.33 4.95 -11.51
C GLY A 1 -36.62 3.74 -10.93
N HIS A 2 -37.31 2.60 -10.94
CA HIS A 2 -36.67 1.32 -10.62
C HIS A 2 -36.08 0.79 -11.93
N GLY A 3 -34.76 0.67 -12.00
CA GLY A 3 -34.06 0.03 -13.10
C GLY A 3 -33.57 -1.35 -12.69
N THR A 4 -33.43 -2.26 -13.64
CA THR A 4 -32.75 -3.54 -13.48
C THR A 4 -31.50 -3.51 -14.35
N LEU A 5 -30.38 -3.90 -13.81
CA LEU A 5 -29.20 -4.22 -14.58
C LEU A 5 -29.30 -5.72 -14.93
N ASP A 6 -29.40 -6.01 -16.21
CA ASP A 6 -29.45 -7.37 -16.76
C ASP A 6 -28.19 -7.59 -17.61
N ALA A 7 -27.38 -8.59 -17.26
CA ALA A 7 -26.11 -8.86 -17.90
C ALA A 7 -25.70 -10.34 -17.81
N GLY A 8 -24.92 -10.82 -18.79
CA GLY A 8 -24.36 -12.17 -18.76
C GLY A 8 -23.30 -12.39 -17.67
N ALA A 9 -22.49 -11.38 -17.39
CA ALA A 9 -21.51 -11.36 -16.30
C ALA A 9 -21.20 -9.92 -15.88
N MET A 10 -20.70 -9.71 -14.68
CA MET A 10 -20.31 -8.41 -14.15
C MET A 10 -18.94 -8.47 -13.51
N LEU A 11 -18.03 -7.60 -13.96
CA LEU A 11 -16.70 -7.42 -13.37
C LEU A 11 -16.52 -5.97 -12.94
N VAL A 12 -16.14 -5.77 -11.66
CA VAL A 12 -15.73 -4.47 -11.11
C VAL A 12 -14.37 -4.65 -10.48
N ASP A 13 -13.33 -4.07 -11.07
CA ASP A 13 -11.95 -4.23 -10.60
C ASP A 13 -11.27 -2.88 -10.40
N ALA A 14 -10.56 -2.73 -9.26
CA ALA A 14 -9.72 -1.61 -8.96
C ALA A 14 -8.34 -2.11 -8.55
N LYS A 15 -7.29 -1.64 -9.22
CA LYS A 15 -5.95 -2.16 -9.05
C LYS A 15 -4.90 -1.06 -9.02
N VAL A 16 -3.99 -1.18 -8.05
CA VAL A 16 -2.70 -0.50 -8.06
C VAL A 16 -1.60 -1.56 -8.10
N SER A 17 -0.75 -1.48 -9.11
CA SER A 17 0.41 -2.36 -9.26
C SER A 17 1.58 -1.56 -9.80
N SER A 18 2.80 -2.03 -9.58
CA SER A 18 3.96 -1.53 -10.32
C SER A 18 3.69 -1.64 -11.83
N PRO A 19 4.10 -0.64 -12.65
CA PRO A 19 3.72 -0.53 -14.08
C PRO A 19 4.09 -1.75 -14.91
N THR A 20 5.19 -2.43 -14.56
CA THR A 20 5.65 -3.66 -15.23
C THR A 20 6.15 -4.67 -14.18
N SER A 21 6.15 -5.95 -14.53
CA SER A 21 6.78 -7.00 -13.71
C SER A 21 8.27 -6.69 -13.52
N GLY A 22 8.65 -6.26 -12.31
CA GLY A 22 10.01 -5.86 -11.96
C GLY A 22 10.22 -4.36 -11.72
N ASP A 23 9.26 -3.50 -12.08
CA ASP A 23 9.34 -2.08 -11.77
C ASP A 23 9.12 -1.82 -10.28
N THR A 24 9.95 -0.96 -9.74
CA THR A 24 9.97 -0.56 -8.34
C THR A 24 9.82 0.95 -8.25
N PHE A 25 9.14 1.45 -7.24
CA PHE A 25 9.27 2.86 -6.88
C PHE A 25 10.64 3.05 -6.21
N ASN A 26 11.57 3.69 -6.91
CA ASN A 26 12.93 3.90 -6.43
C ASN A 26 13.16 5.36 -6.07
N ALA A 27 13.90 5.58 -4.98
CA ALA A 27 14.46 6.88 -4.64
C ALA A 27 15.85 6.67 -4.03
N ASP A 28 16.86 7.32 -4.63
CA ASP A 28 18.24 7.16 -4.23
C ASP A 28 18.85 8.52 -3.88
N ALA A 29 19.65 8.57 -2.81
CA ALA A 29 20.45 9.71 -2.46
C ALA A 29 21.88 9.27 -2.11
N THR A 30 22.87 9.90 -2.77
CA THR A 30 24.29 9.63 -2.50
C THR A 30 25.01 10.93 -2.23
N GLY A 31 25.76 10.97 -1.15
CA GLY A 31 26.60 12.10 -0.78
C GLY A 31 28.03 11.67 -0.45
N SER A 32 29.01 12.50 -0.81
CA SER A 32 30.40 12.31 -0.42
C SER A 32 31.06 13.63 -0.07
N ALA A 33 31.91 13.61 0.96
CA ALA A 33 32.73 14.74 1.34
C ALA A 33 34.17 14.30 1.64
N GLY A 34 35.14 15.07 1.13
CA GLY A 34 36.57 14.82 1.38
C GLY A 34 37.28 16.14 1.58
N ALA A 35 37.82 16.38 2.79
CA ALA A 35 38.56 17.57 3.15
C ALA A 35 39.33 17.34 4.46
N LEU A 36 40.01 18.35 4.96
CA LEU A 36 40.59 18.28 6.33
C LEU A 36 39.48 17.97 7.38
N ILE A 37 38.29 18.54 7.19
CA ILE A 37 37.08 18.21 7.93
C ILE A 37 36.01 17.87 6.89
N GLY A 38 35.62 16.60 6.80
CA GLY A 38 34.60 16.11 5.90
C GLY A 38 33.33 15.72 6.66
N VAL A 39 32.20 16.34 6.32
CA VAL A 39 30.89 15.98 6.86
C VAL A 39 29.90 15.76 5.71
N THR A 40 29.22 14.62 5.74
CA THR A 40 28.21 14.27 4.76
C THR A 40 26.98 13.72 5.45
N ALA A 41 25.81 14.15 4.99
CA ALA A 41 24.53 13.58 5.38
C ALA A 41 23.64 13.40 4.16
N THR A 42 22.98 12.26 4.06
CA THR A 42 21.97 11.98 3.04
C THR A 42 20.68 11.49 3.68
N GLN A 43 19.57 11.88 3.08
CA GLN A 43 18.26 11.44 3.53
C GLN A 43 17.41 11.11 2.30
N THR A 44 16.81 9.92 2.32
CA THR A 44 15.84 9.48 1.32
C THR A 44 14.55 9.09 2.04
N GLU A 45 13.45 9.69 1.63
CA GLU A 45 12.14 9.38 2.18
C GLU A 45 11.13 9.13 1.06
N LEU A 46 10.35 8.07 1.20
CA LEU A 46 9.26 7.73 0.28
C LEU A 46 7.99 7.47 1.09
N PHE A 47 6.95 8.20 0.75
CA PHE A 47 5.64 8.04 1.34
C PHE A 47 4.62 7.60 0.29
N VAL A 48 3.94 6.49 0.57
CA VAL A 48 2.81 6.03 -0.23
C VAL A 48 1.54 6.18 0.61
N GLY A 49 0.63 7.02 0.15
CA GLY A 49 -0.52 7.47 0.95
C GLY A 49 -0.18 8.78 1.66
N ASN A 50 -0.23 8.84 2.97
CA ASN A 50 0.03 10.08 3.69
C ASN A 50 1.31 10.02 4.53
N GLU A 51 2.03 11.14 4.54
CA GLU A 51 3.22 11.38 5.35
C GLU A 51 2.91 11.54 6.85
N SER A 52 1.72 12.00 7.19
CA SER A 52 1.40 12.39 8.56
C SER A 52 0.89 11.22 9.41
N THR A 53 1.46 11.06 10.58
CA THR A 53 0.92 10.21 11.67
C THR A 53 -0.31 10.82 12.35
N VAL A 54 -0.77 11.99 11.91
CA VAL A 54 -1.92 12.72 12.46
C VAL A 54 -3.20 12.27 11.79
N SER A 55 -4.25 12.12 12.55
CA SER A 55 -5.53 11.46 12.27
C SER A 55 -6.41 12.01 11.12
N ASN A 56 -5.90 12.86 10.24
CA ASN A 56 -6.60 13.36 9.05
C ASN A 56 -5.89 12.99 7.75
N SER A 57 -5.01 12.02 7.80
CA SER A 57 -4.19 11.58 6.69
C SER A 57 -4.98 10.68 5.75
N ARG A 58 -4.92 10.98 4.46
CA ARG A 58 -5.58 10.16 3.44
C ARG A 58 -4.70 8.97 3.10
N ASP A 59 -5.14 7.78 3.46
CA ASP A 59 -4.55 6.54 2.96
C ASP A 59 -4.59 6.52 1.43
N MET A 60 -3.70 5.78 0.80
CA MET A 60 -3.91 5.38 -0.59
C MET A 60 -5.05 4.37 -0.62
N ILE A 61 -6.19 4.75 -1.16
CA ILE A 61 -7.39 3.92 -1.20
C ILE A 61 -7.54 3.33 -2.60
N VAL A 62 -7.58 2.01 -2.67
CA VAL A 62 -7.97 1.25 -3.87
C VAL A 62 -9.31 0.59 -3.56
N ARG A 63 -10.34 1.00 -4.25
CA ARG A 63 -11.70 0.59 -3.94
C ARG A 63 -12.44 0.13 -5.19
N ALA A 64 -12.96 -1.09 -5.14
CA ALA A 64 -13.91 -1.63 -6.10
C ALA A 64 -15.23 -1.89 -5.40
N GLY A 65 -16.32 -1.40 -5.95
CA GLY A 65 -17.59 -1.65 -5.27
C GLY A 65 -18.80 -1.25 -6.06
N VAL A 66 -19.89 -1.83 -5.67
CA VAL A 66 -21.24 -1.53 -6.18
C VAL A 66 -22.11 -1.12 -5.01
N ASP A 67 -22.60 0.10 -5.07
CA ASP A 67 -23.64 0.61 -4.16
C ASP A 67 -24.90 0.87 -4.97
N SER A 68 -25.82 -0.08 -4.96
CA SER A 68 -27.03 -0.02 -5.78
C SER A 68 -28.27 -0.35 -4.97
N ASN A 69 -29.27 0.52 -5.07
CA ASN A 69 -30.60 0.29 -4.58
C ASN A 69 -31.51 -0.36 -5.64
N GLN A 70 -30.95 -0.70 -6.79
CA GLN A 70 -31.62 -1.35 -7.91
C GLN A 70 -31.42 -2.87 -7.88
N SER A 71 -32.24 -3.57 -8.62
CA SER A 71 -32.05 -5.00 -8.85
C SER A 71 -30.91 -5.22 -9.84
N ILE A 72 -30.05 -6.18 -9.52
CA ILE A 72 -28.97 -6.66 -10.37
C ILE A 72 -29.30 -8.11 -10.72
N ASP A 73 -29.39 -8.40 -11.98
CA ASP A 73 -29.68 -9.74 -12.52
C ASP A 73 -28.58 -10.14 -13.49
N VAL A 74 -27.80 -11.16 -13.12
CA VAL A 74 -26.63 -11.60 -13.86
C VAL A 74 -26.70 -13.11 -14.01
N ASP A 75 -26.78 -13.58 -15.24
CA ASP A 75 -26.87 -15.03 -15.52
C ASP A 75 -25.63 -15.80 -15.05
N GLY A 76 -24.46 -15.17 -15.09
CA GLY A 76 -23.16 -15.74 -14.71
C GLY A 76 -22.62 -15.20 -13.39
N ALA A 77 -21.31 -14.94 -13.37
CA ALA A 77 -20.61 -14.49 -12.19
C ALA A 77 -20.69 -12.97 -12.01
N ILE A 78 -20.74 -12.55 -10.74
CA ILE A 78 -20.41 -11.20 -10.30
C ILE A 78 -19.07 -11.26 -9.58
N ASP A 79 -18.06 -10.57 -10.12
CA ASP A 79 -16.73 -10.45 -9.55
C ASP A 79 -16.43 -9.00 -9.19
N ILE A 80 -16.13 -8.73 -7.92
CA ILE A 80 -15.75 -7.42 -7.42
C ILE A 80 -14.40 -7.55 -6.76
N GLY A 81 -13.36 -6.92 -7.35
CA GLY A 81 -11.97 -7.06 -6.95
C GLY A 81 -11.28 -5.76 -6.62
N SER A 82 -10.54 -5.70 -5.51
CA SER A 82 -9.62 -4.62 -5.18
C SER A 82 -8.24 -5.19 -4.87
N ASN A 83 -7.20 -4.67 -5.52
CA ASN A 83 -5.84 -5.17 -5.34
C ASN A 83 -4.81 -4.05 -5.25
N VAL A 84 -3.95 -4.14 -4.22
CA VAL A 84 -2.75 -3.32 -4.06
C VAL A 84 -1.53 -4.21 -4.09
N ASN A 85 -0.68 -4.05 -5.10
CA ASN A 85 0.56 -4.82 -5.22
C ASN A 85 1.64 -3.93 -5.84
N PHE A 86 2.62 -3.52 -5.06
CA PHE A 86 3.77 -2.77 -5.54
C PHE A 86 5.04 -3.05 -4.72
N THR A 87 6.19 -2.69 -5.30
CA THR A 87 7.47 -2.70 -4.61
C THR A 87 7.99 -1.27 -4.53
N ALA A 88 8.48 -0.86 -3.37
CA ALA A 88 9.23 0.36 -3.17
C ALA A 88 10.61 0.02 -2.60
N ASP A 89 11.65 0.54 -3.23
CA ASP A 89 13.05 0.33 -2.85
C ASP A 89 13.76 1.67 -2.80
N ILE A 90 14.29 2.03 -1.64
CA ILE A 90 14.99 3.30 -1.46
C ILE A 90 16.37 3.08 -0.86
N ASP A 91 17.32 3.89 -1.31
CA ASP A 91 18.71 3.85 -0.87
C ASP A 91 19.20 5.24 -0.43
N SER A 92 20.01 5.28 0.61
CA SER A 92 20.68 6.48 1.08
C SER A 92 22.11 6.14 1.43
N SER A 93 23.07 6.79 0.76
CA SER A 93 24.49 6.52 0.97
C SER A 93 25.27 7.81 1.28
N ALA A 94 26.02 7.81 2.38
CA ALA A 94 26.82 8.93 2.81
C ALA A 94 28.26 8.52 3.13
N TYR A 95 29.23 9.15 2.48
CA TYR A 95 30.65 8.88 2.70
C TYR A 95 31.42 10.15 3.03
N ALA A 96 32.21 10.12 4.09
CA ALA A 96 33.07 11.23 4.49
C ALA A 96 34.54 10.79 4.64
N GLY A 97 35.47 11.64 4.22
CA GLY A 97 36.91 11.41 4.38
C GLY A 97 37.63 12.68 4.84
N GLY A 98 38.67 12.55 5.67
CA GLY A 98 39.46 13.69 6.15
C GLY A 98 40.19 13.40 7.45
N LEU A 99 40.82 14.41 8.02
CA LEU A 99 41.41 14.27 9.37
C LEU A 99 40.32 14.08 10.43
N VAL A 100 39.22 14.84 10.28
CA VAL A 100 37.97 14.68 11.03
C VAL A 100 36.86 14.38 10.00
N ALA A 101 36.20 13.24 10.13
CA ALA A 101 35.19 12.82 9.18
C ALA A 101 33.89 12.32 9.86
N ALA A 102 32.73 12.72 9.36
CA ALA A 102 31.44 12.22 9.82
C ALA A 102 30.49 11.97 8.66
N GLY A 103 29.95 10.76 8.58
CA GLY A 103 28.95 10.37 7.58
C GLY A 103 27.64 9.96 8.23
N ALA A 104 26.49 10.41 7.70
CA ALA A 104 25.18 9.97 8.17
C ALA A 104 24.25 9.68 6.99
N ALA A 105 23.55 8.53 7.03
CA ALA A 105 22.57 8.14 6.03
C ALA A 105 21.23 7.79 6.68
N ILE A 106 20.16 8.35 6.14
CA ILE A 106 18.78 8.09 6.60
C ILE A 106 17.95 7.61 5.42
N SER A 107 17.29 6.47 5.60
CA SER A 107 16.40 5.90 4.58
C SER A 107 15.07 5.51 5.22
N ARG A 108 13.99 6.17 4.82
CA ARG A 108 12.66 5.94 5.41
C ARG A 108 11.62 5.70 4.34
N VAL A 109 10.91 4.57 4.42
CA VAL A 109 9.78 4.28 3.56
C VAL A 109 8.55 3.91 4.38
N ARG A 110 7.45 4.56 4.09
CA ARG A 110 6.16 4.31 4.74
C ARG A 110 5.07 4.15 3.73
N ALA A 111 4.12 3.25 4.01
CA ALA A 111 2.92 3.09 3.22
C ALA A 111 1.68 3.01 4.11
N GLN A 112 0.66 3.80 3.78
CA GLN A 112 -0.66 3.75 4.39
C GLN A 112 -1.68 3.40 3.31
N LEU A 113 -2.27 2.21 3.41
CA LEU A 113 -2.98 1.58 2.31
C LEU A 113 -4.36 1.11 2.75
N ARG A 114 -5.33 1.25 1.85
CA ARG A 114 -6.62 0.56 1.94
C ARG A 114 -6.94 -0.15 0.65
N SER A 115 -7.31 -1.42 0.76
CA SER A 115 -7.88 -2.19 -0.34
C SER A 115 -9.28 -2.62 0.06
N GLU A 116 -10.29 -2.13 -0.64
CA GLU A 116 -11.68 -2.31 -0.27
C GLU A 116 -12.50 -2.81 -1.46
N ALA A 117 -13.17 -3.96 -1.28
CA ALA A 117 -14.14 -4.48 -2.24
C ALA A 117 -15.50 -4.62 -1.57
N TYR A 118 -16.59 -4.19 -2.22
CA TYR A 118 -17.90 -4.29 -1.60
C TYR A 118 -19.05 -4.40 -2.59
N LEU A 119 -20.10 -5.06 -2.13
CA LEU A 119 -21.42 -5.07 -2.74
C LEU A 119 -22.43 -4.58 -1.72
N GLY A 120 -22.87 -3.33 -1.86
CA GLY A 120 -23.77 -2.65 -0.94
C GLY A 120 -25.07 -2.19 -1.60
N GLY A 121 -25.87 -1.42 -0.85
CA GLY A 121 -27.18 -0.93 -1.29
C GLY A 121 -28.33 -1.81 -0.82
N SER A 122 -29.58 -1.47 -1.20
CA SER A 122 -30.80 -2.10 -0.72
C SER A 122 -31.55 -2.93 -1.79
N GLY A 123 -31.05 -3.06 -2.99
CA GLY A 123 -31.70 -3.84 -4.06
C GLY A 123 -31.54 -5.36 -3.91
N SER A 124 -32.09 -6.11 -4.85
CA SER A 124 -31.86 -7.55 -4.97
C SER A 124 -30.69 -7.84 -5.92
N VAL A 125 -30.00 -8.94 -5.67
CA VAL A 125 -28.98 -9.48 -6.55
C VAL A 125 -29.30 -10.94 -6.85
N ASN A 126 -29.46 -11.26 -8.14
CA ASN A 126 -29.52 -12.62 -8.62
C ASN A 126 -28.27 -12.87 -9.46
N ALA A 127 -27.56 -13.95 -9.20
CA ALA A 127 -26.36 -14.29 -9.97
C ALA A 127 -26.11 -15.79 -9.98
N GLY A 128 -25.32 -16.26 -10.94
CA GLY A 128 -24.79 -17.62 -10.94
C GLY A 128 -23.78 -17.81 -9.80
N SER A 129 -22.87 -16.85 -9.60
CA SER A 129 -21.95 -16.82 -8.47
C SER A 129 -21.62 -15.38 -8.06
N LEU A 130 -21.10 -15.21 -6.84
CA LEU A 130 -20.67 -13.93 -6.31
C LEU A 130 -19.28 -14.05 -5.69
N SER A 131 -18.34 -13.24 -6.17
CA SER A 131 -17.01 -13.11 -5.60
C SER A 131 -16.77 -11.65 -5.21
N VAL A 132 -16.39 -11.41 -3.95
CA VAL A 132 -15.98 -10.10 -3.45
C VAL A 132 -14.62 -10.25 -2.78
N GLY A 133 -13.58 -9.75 -3.42
CA GLY A 133 -12.21 -9.95 -2.99
C GLY A 133 -11.42 -8.66 -2.83
N ALA A 134 -10.74 -8.50 -1.69
CA ALA A 134 -9.77 -7.44 -1.50
C ALA A 134 -8.40 -8.01 -1.13
N SER A 135 -7.33 -7.45 -1.69
CA SER A 135 -5.98 -7.90 -1.40
C SER A 135 -4.97 -6.76 -1.34
N SER A 136 -3.95 -6.94 -0.50
CA SER A 136 -2.82 -6.00 -0.37
C SER A 136 -1.53 -6.81 -0.19
N ASP A 137 -0.56 -6.63 -1.10
CA ASP A 137 0.75 -7.28 -1.09
C ASP A 137 1.87 -6.27 -1.43
N PRO A 138 2.06 -5.21 -0.64
CA PRO A 138 3.17 -4.28 -0.82
C PRO A 138 4.47 -4.86 -0.28
N LYS A 139 5.58 -4.51 -0.94
CA LYS A 139 6.93 -4.80 -0.50
C LYS A 139 7.70 -3.49 -0.36
N LEU A 140 8.17 -3.18 0.84
CA LEU A 140 9.00 -2.01 1.10
C LEU A 140 10.42 -2.44 1.48
N VAL A 141 11.40 -1.76 0.90
CA VAL A 141 12.82 -1.95 1.20
C VAL A 141 13.47 -0.60 1.44
N ALA A 142 14.14 -0.44 2.55
CA ALA A 142 14.97 0.72 2.85
C ALA A 142 16.41 0.27 3.09
N ARG A 143 17.37 0.93 2.41
CA ARG A 143 18.79 0.71 2.60
C ARG A 143 19.45 2.00 3.00
N ALA A 144 20.35 1.94 3.99
CA ALA A 144 21.20 3.05 4.35
C ALA A 144 22.64 2.57 4.52
N THR A 145 23.58 3.29 3.92
CA THR A 145 25.01 3.02 4.04
C THR A 145 25.71 4.29 4.49
N ALA A 146 26.44 4.23 5.60
CA ALA A 146 27.21 5.37 6.09
C ALA A 146 28.66 4.95 6.29
N GLY A 147 29.58 5.73 5.73
CA GLY A 147 31.01 5.50 5.83
C GLY A 147 31.78 6.75 6.26
N SER A 148 32.78 6.58 7.09
CA SER A 148 33.75 7.64 7.40
C SER A 148 35.16 7.09 7.58
N GLY A 149 36.15 7.85 7.09
CA GLY A 149 37.56 7.50 7.21
C GLY A 149 38.42 8.72 7.60
N GLY A 150 39.19 8.60 8.67
CA GLY A 150 40.06 9.69 9.16
C GLY A 150 40.68 9.36 10.52
N VAL A 151 41.47 10.28 11.05
CA VAL A 151 42.04 10.12 12.41
C VAL A 151 40.92 10.16 13.46
N PHE A 152 39.95 11.04 13.24
CA PHE A 152 38.74 11.11 14.05
C PHE A 152 37.55 10.87 13.11
N ALA A 153 37.00 9.67 13.13
CA ALA A 153 35.93 9.25 12.19
C ALA A 153 34.70 8.74 12.96
N GLY A 154 33.53 9.13 12.49
CA GLY A 154 32.24 8.65 13.00
C GLY A 154 31.22 8.49 11.87
N ALA A 155 30.45 7.42 11.91
CA ALA A 155 29.36 7.21 10.97
C ALA A 155 28.09 6.77 11.70
N GLY A 156 26.94 7.17 11.19
CA GLY A 156 25.63 6.81 11.72
C GLY A 156 24.61 6.54 10.62
N LEU A 157 23.65 5.70 10.89
CA LEU A 157 22.55 5.46 9.97
C LEU A 157 21.21 5.27 10.68
N GLU A 158 20.15 5.48 9.91
CA GLU A 158 18.79 5.11 10.29
C GLU A 158 18.08 4.48 9.09
N THR A 159 17.42 3.34 9.31
CA THR A 159 16.48 2.77 8.35
C THR A 159 15.13 2.60 9.00
N LEU A 160 14.07 3.04 8.33
CA LEU A 160 12.69 2.87 8.77
C LEU A 160 11.84 2.35 7.63
N THR A 161 11.19 1.22 7.85
CA THR A 161 10.18 0.65 6.93
C THR A 161 8.89 0.40 7.68
N GLU A 162 7.79 0.97 7.20
CA GLU A 162 6.49 0.86 7.88
C GLU A 162 5.38 0.66 6.86
N ILE A 163 4.53 -0.35 7.07
CA ILE A 163 3.30 -0.57 6.32
C ILE A 163 2.13 -0.59 7.30
N ASN A 164 1.18 0.30 7.08
CA ASN A 164 -0.13 0.26 7.70
C ASN A 164 -1.15 -0.02 6.60
N SER A 165 -1.73 -1.23 6.59
CA SER A 165 -2.69 -1.63 5.57
C SER A 165 -4.01 -2.09 6.18
N SER A 166 -5.11 -1.68 5.56
CA SER A 166 -6.46 -2.16 5.86
C SER A 166 -7.04 -2.81 4.62
N VAL A 167 -7.43 -4.08 4.73
CA VAL A 167 -8.01 -4.85 3.63
C VAL A 167 -9.40 -5.30 4.02
N ARG A 168 -10.40 -5.00 3.20
CA ARG A 168 -11.80 -5.31 3.50
C ARG A 168 -12.56 -5.79 2.29
N ALA A 169 -13.26 -6.91 2.45
CA ALA A 169 -14.24 -7.40 1.50
C ALA A 169 -15.60 -7.51 2.23
N MET A 170 -16.62 -6.83 1.72
CA MET A 170 -17.88 -6.66 2.41
C MET A 170 -19.06 -6.90 1.48
N VAL A 171 -20.09 -7.55 2.01
CA VAL A 171 -21.40 -7.66 1.36
C VAL A 171 -22.47 -7.14 2.31
N GLY A 172 -23.36 -6.30 1.82
CA GLY A 172 -24.38 -5.65 2.62
C GLY A 172 -23.92 -4.40 3.37
N SER A 173 -22.73 -3.87 3.05
CA SER A 173 -22.21 -2.65 3.66
C SER A 173 -21.50 -1.78 2.64
N VAL A 174 -21.48 -0.48 2.86
CA VAL A 174 -20.78 0.51 2.04
C VAL A 174 -19.87 1.39 2.89
N PRO A 175 -18.72 1.82 2.37
CA PRO A 175 -17.86 2.75 3.08
C PRO A 175 -18.55 4.13 3.17
N THR A 176 -18.55 4.74 4.33
CA THR A 176 -19.19 6.05 4.59
C THR A 176 -18.18 7.20 4.67
N SER A 177 -16.88 6.88 4.77
CA SER A 177 -15.82 7.88 4.89
C SER A 177 -14.53 7.40 4.22
N ASP A 178 -13.85 8.32 3.55
CA ASP A 178 -12.50 8.10 3.04
C ASP A 178 -11.43 8.41 4.09
N SER A 179 -11.76 9.16 5.12
CA SER A 179 -10.83 9.50 6.20
C SER A 179 -10.80 8.46 7.33
N ASP A 180 -11.80 7.59 7.43
CA ASP A 180 -11.89 6.58 8.47
C ASP A 180 -12.16 5.20 7.89
N ALA A 181 -11.16 4.32 7.98
CA ALA A 181 -11.27 2.93 7.52
C ALA A 181 -12.34 2.11 8.26
N SER A 182 -12.73 2.53 9.45
CA SER A 182 -13.74 1.82 10.24
C SER A 182 -15.18 2.24 9.92
N SER A 183 -15.34 3.35 9.18
CA SER A 183 -16.66 3.92 8.88
C SER A 183 -17.36 3.19 7.73
N TRP A 184 -18.18 2.23 8.09
CA TRP A 184 -19.03 1.48 7.17
C TRP A 184 -20.48 1.54 7.66
N SER A 185 -21.40 1.82 6.77
CA SER A 185 -22.82 1.67 7.05
C SER A 185 -23.31 0.31 6.58
N SER A 186 -24.10 -0.37 7.40
CA SER A 186 -24.86 -1.51 6.92
C SER A 186 -25.85 -1.03 5.86
N ALA A 187 -25.75 -1.59 4.68
CA ALA A 187 -26.78 -1.42 3.64
C ALA A 187 -28.03 -2.17 4.08
N ASN A 188 -29.15 -1.46 4.12
CA ASN A 188 -30.41 -2.05 4.55
C ASN A 188 -30.88 -3.10 3.55
N ASN A 189 -30.98 -4.35 4.00
CA ASN A 189 -31.77 -5.42 3.38
C ASN A 189 -31.43 -5.77 1.92
N LYS A 190 -30.15 -5.91 1.55
CA LYS A 190 -29.79 -6.49 0.26
C LYS A 190 -30.17 -7.98 0.24
N SER A 191 -31.05 -8.35 -0.67
CA SER A 191 -31.38 -9.75 -0.90
C SER A 191 -30.42 -10.32 -1.96
N ILE A 192 -29.75 -11.41 -1.63
CA ILE A 192 -28.80 -12.07 -2.53
C ILE A 192 -29.28 -13.48 -2.79
N ASN A 193 -29.51 -13.80 -4.05
CA ASN A 193 -29.91 -15.10 -4.54
C ASN A 193 -28.86 -15.63 -5.51
N ILE A 194 -28.14 -16.67 -5.12
CA ILE A 194 -27.11 -17.32 -5.94
C ILE A 194 -27.61 -18.69 -6.38
N THR A 195 -27.67 -18.88 -7.69
CA THR A 195 -28.25 -20.09 -8.30
C THR A 195 -27.19 -21.08 -8.80
N GLY A 196 -25.95 -20.64 -8.97
CA GLY A 196 -24.87 -21.50 -9.48
C GLY A 196 -24.17 -22.30 -8.38
N ILE A 197 -23.40 -23.28 -8.80
CA ILE A 197 -22.68 -24.22 -7.91
C ILE A 197 -21.45 -23.60 -7.24
N GLU A 198 -20.90 -22.51 -7.76
CA GLU A 198 -19.72 -21.82 -7.21
C GLU A 198 -20.04 -21.00 -5.95
N GLY A 199 -21.32 -20.66 -5.77
CA GLY A 199 -21.79 -20.03 -4.54
C GLY A 199 -21.29 -18.60 -4.31
N VAL A 200 -21.01 -18.27 -3.04
CA VAL A 200 -20.52 -16.96 -2.60
C VAL A 200 -19.12 -17.07 -2.02
N THR A 201 -18.19 -16.25 -2.52
CA THR A 201 -16.84 -16.12 -1.98
C THR A 201 -16.60 -14.68 -1.53
N ILE A 202 -16.22 -14.51 -0.26
CA ILE A 202 -15.79 -13.20 0.29
C ILE A 202 -14.42 -13.39 0.88
N SER A 203 -13.43 -12.65 0.39
CA SER A 203 -12.03 -12.79 0.83
C SER A 203 -11.33 -11.46 1.04
N ALA A 204 -10.59 -11.35 2.15
CA ALA A 204 -9.73 -10.22 2.43
C ALA A 204 -8.34 -10.74 2.81
N ASN A 205 -7.32 -10.43 2.00
CA ASN A 205 -5.98 -10.96 2.17
C ASN A 205 -4.97 -9.81 2.27
N SER A 206 -4.08 -9.88 3.27
CA SER A 206 -2.97 -8.94 3.43
C SER A 206 -1.66 -9.69 3.60
N SER A 207 -0.65 -9.32 2.81
CA SER A 207 0.70 -9.87 2.85
C SER A 207 1.70 -8.71 2.79
N ASN A 208 2.04 -8.16 3.94
CA ASN A 208 2.95 -7.02 4.03
C ASN A 208 4.40 -7.50 4.19
N ARG A 209 5.29 -7.01 3.34
CA ARG A 209 6.71 -7.32 3.39
C ARG A 209 7.54 -6.05 3.60
N VAL A 210 8.33 -6.03 4.68
CA VAL A 210 9.21 -4.92 5.03
C VAL A 210 10.63 -5.41 5.27
N ASN A 211 11.61 -4.74 4.67
CA ASN A 211 13.02 -5.01 4.87
C ASN A 211 13.78 -3.70 5.11
N GLY A 212 14.53 -3.63 6.19
CA GLY A 212 15.46 -2.54 6.48
C GLY A 212 16.89 -3.08 6.51
N TYR A 213 17.80 -2.45 5.76
CA TYR A 213 19.22 -2.82 5.73
C TYR A 213 20.07 -1.59 6.07
N GLY A 214 21.04 -1.79 6.95
CA GLY A 214 21.96 -0.72 7.32
C GLY A 214 23.40 -1.22 7.39
N GLU A 215 24.33 -0.47 6.79
CA GLU A 215 25.75 -0.74 6.88
C GLU A 215 26.51 0.51 7.34
N VAL A 216 27.33 0.36 8.36
CA VAL A 216 28.17 1.44 8.91
C VAL A 216 29.64 1.04 8.85
N PHE A 217 30.45 1.91 8.29
CA PHE A 217 31.90 1.77 8.26
C PHE A 217 32.56 2.99 8.90
N SER A 218 33.38 2.78 9.91
CA SER A 218 34.17 3.84 10.53
C SER A 218 35.59 3.36 10.68
N GLY A 219 36.56 4.05 10.08
CA GLY A 219 37.99 3.76 10.14
C GLY A 219 38.76 4.95 10.73
N GLY A 220 39.30 4.78 11.93
CA GLY A 220 40.29 5.68 12.55
C GLY A 220 41.69 5.08 12.50
N ALA A 221 42.71 5.92 12.42
CA ALA A 221 44.13 5.51 12.52
C ALA A 221 44.67 5.75 13.95
#